data_5dab6b93870532b9df6f0f4c99262a41
#
_entry.id   5dab6b93870532b9df6f0f4c99262a41
#
_cell.length_a   1.000
_cell.length_b   1.000
_cell.length_c   1.000
_cell.angle_alpha   90.00
_cell.angle_beta   90.00
_cell.angle_gamma   90.00
#
_symmetry.space_group_name_H-M   'P 1'
#
loop_
_entity.id
_entity.type
_entity.pdbx_description
1 polymer ?
#
loop_
_entity_poly.entity_id
_entity_poly.type
_entity_poly.pdbx_seq_one_letter_code
_entity_poly.pdbx_strand_id
1 'polypeptide(L)'
;GSKLPMKILLSSDNLTLGFDKDRCISSSGRINAMVNDLELFGEVYETSAEANINCENNKLIANFITFPNADLLSGNIVIDNELNYEIFGSSRMLEKVLEQSLTAGVNVNPSIEFQGNIHSLLR
;
A
#
# COMPACT_ATOMS: atom_id res chain seq x y z
N GLY A 1 1.95 4.88 18.82
CA GLY A 1 1.84 4.95 17.41
C GLY A 1 1.72 3.59 16.77
N SER A 2 1.07 3.55 15.66
CA SER A 2 0.94 2.30 14.89
C SER A 2 2.20 2.06 14.09
N LYS A 3 2.78 0.89 14.21
CA LYS A 3 3.85 0.44 13.34
C LYS A 3 3.26 -0.40 12.23
N LEU A 4 3.79 -0.25 11.04
CA LEU A 4 3.44 -1.14 9.95
C LEU A 4 4.02 -2.53 10.19
N PRO A 5 3.29 -3.61 9.85
CA PRO A 5 3.78 -4.99 10.02
C PRO A 5 4.75 -5.38 8.90
N MET A 6 5.66 -4.47 8.54
CA MET A 6 6.58 -4.67 7.44
C MET A 6 7.69 -3.65 7.48
N LYS A 7 8.78 -3.96 6.80
CA LYS A 7 9.87 -3.00 6.56
C LYS A 7 9.87 -2.64 5.09
N ILE A 8 9.91 -1.34 4.81
CA ILE A 8 9.82 -0.84 3.44
C ILE A 8 11.08 -0.04 3.11
N LEU A 9 11.73 -0.41 2.02
CA LEU A 9 12.84 0.35 1.46
C LEU A 9 12.38 0.94 0.13
N LEU A 10 12.34 2.26 0.06
CA LEU A 10 11.81 2.99 -1.09
C LEU A 10 12.91 3.47 -2.03
N SER A 11 12.64 3.40 -3.32
CA SER A 11 13.41 4.09 -4.34
C SER A 11 12.44 4.70 -5.34
N SER A 12 12.87 5.77 -6.01
CA SER A 12 12.01 6.44 -6.98
C SER A 12 12.65 6.43 -8.37
N ASP A 13 11.80 6.38 -9.39
CA ASP A 13 12.22 6.46 -10.78
C ASP A 13 11.55 7.67 -11.42
N ASN A 14 12.31 8.76 -11.54
CA ASN A 14 11.86 10.02 -12.11
C ASN A 14 10.61 10.59 -11.44
N LEU A 15 10.51 10.40 -10.12
CA LEU A 15 9.37 10.90 -9.36
C LEU A 15 9.44 12.43 -9.26
N THR A 16 8.38 13.10 -9.68
CA THR A 16 8.22 14.54 -9.54
C THR A 16 6.87 14.83 -8.90
N LEU A 17 6.90 15.63 -7.85
CA LEU A 17 5.68 16.08 -7.18
C LEU A 17 5.67 17.59 -7.16
N GLY A 18 4.56 18.17 -7.60
CA GLY A 18 4.37 19.62 -7.56
C GLY A 18 3.38 20.01 -6.50
N PHE A 19 3.74 21.00 -5.69
CA PHE A 19 2.89 21.48 -4.62
C PHE A 19 2.62 22.97 -4.75
N ASP A 20 1.41 23.38 -4.41
CA ASP A 20 1.07 24.78 -4.18
C ASP A 20 0.65 24.90 -2.73
N LYS A 21 1.51 25.55 -1.92
CA LYS A 21 1.42 25.52 -0.46
C LYS A 21 1.45 24.07 0.04
N ASP A 22 0.41 23.61 0.72
CA ASP A 22 0.35 22.24 1.24
C ASP A 22 -0.46 21.30 0.34
N ARG A 23 -0.76 21.74 -0.88
CA ARG A 23 -1.60 20.95 -1.80
C ARG A 23 -0.76 20.33 -2.90
N CYS A 24 -0.95 19.04 -3.10
CA CYS A 24 -0.37 18.34 -4.23
C CYS A 24 -1.17 18.70 -5.50
N ILE A 25 -0.51 19.33 -6.47
CA ILE A 25 -1.17 19.79 -7.70
C ILE A 25 -0.73 19.01 -8.94
N SER A 26 0.41 18.35 -8.90
CA SER A 26 0.89 17.57 -10.03
C SER A 26 1.75 16.42 -9.55
N SER A 27 1.76 15.35 -10.33
CA SER A 27 2.58 14.19 -10.03
C SER A 27 3.01 13.50 -11.33
N SER A 28 4.20 12.93 -11.32
CA SER A 28 4.70 12.04 -12.39
C SER A 28 5.75 11.11 -11.82
N GLY A 29 5.94 9.96 -12.48
CA GLY A 29 6.94 8.99 -12.09
C GLY A 29 6.38 7.86 -11.24
N ARG A 30 7.28 7.01 -10.79
CA ARG A 30 6.95 5.80 -10.02
C ARG A 30 7.81 5.69 -8.78
N ILE A 31 7.25 5.02 -7.76
CA ILE A 31 8.00 4.59 -6.59
C ILE A 31 8.13 3.07 -6.67
N ASN A 32 9.33 2.57 -6.42
CA ASN A 32 9.60 1.15 -6.25
C ASN A 32 9.92 0.90 -4.79
N ALA A 33 9.46 -0.21 -4.27
CA ALA A 33 9.68 -0.58 -2.88
C ALA A 33 10.16 -2.01 -2.78
N MET A 34 11.07 -2.25 -1.82
CA MET A 34 11.33 -3.59 -1.33
C MET A 34 10.60 -3.72 0.00
N VAL A 35 9.76 -4.73 0.11
CA VAL A 35 8.93 -4.94 1.28
C VAL A 35 9.39 -6.20 1.97
N ASN A 36 9.95 -6.06 3.17
CA ASN A 36 10.44 -7.17 3.97
C ASN A 36 9.55 -7.36 5.19
N ASP A 37 9.50 -8.59 5.68
CA ASP A 37 8.71 -8.94 6.86
C ASP A 37 7.23 -8.57 6.73
N LEU A 38 6.67 -8.68 5.52
CA LEU A 38 5.26 -8.42 5.30
C LEU A 38 4.43 -9.56 5.86
N GLU A 39 3.72 -9.29 6.94
CA GLU A 39 2.83 -10.27 7.56
C GLU A 39 1.43 -10.17 6.97
N LEU A 40 0.97 -11.24 6.35
CA LEU A 40 -0.37 -11.35 5.80
C LEU A 40 -0.98 -12.67 6.28
N PHE A 41 -2.01 -12.57 7.09
CA PHE A 41 -2.82 -13.72 7.53
C PHE A 41 -1.99 -14.88 8.08
N GLY A 42 -1.02 -14.57 8.93
CA GLY A 42 -0.18 -15.56 9.60
C GLY A 42 1.07 -15.99 8.84
N GLU A 43 1.28 -15.50 7.64
CA GLU A 43 2.46 -15.78 6.84
C GLU A 43 3.31 -14.54 6.66
N VAL A 44 4.63 -14.72 6.52
CA VAL A 44 5.58 -13.64 6.32
C VAL A 44 6.12 -13.71 4.89
N TYR A 45 6.08 -12.58 4.19
CA TYR A 45 6.52 -12.48 2.80
C TYR A 45 7.60 -11.43 2.63
N GLU A 46 8.49 -11.70 1.67
CA GLU A 46 9.40 -10.70 1.12
C GLU A 46 9.03 -10.49 -0.33
N THR A 47 8.82 -9.24 -0.73
CA THR A 47 8.37 -8.94 -2.08
C THR A 47 8.84 -7.56 -2.49
N SER A 48 8.70 -7.27 -3.77
CA SER A 48 8.85 -5.92 -4.28
C SER A 48 7.47 -5.37 -4.62
N ALA A 49 7.37 -4.06 -4.68
CA ALA A 49 6.13 -3.40 -5.07
C ALA A 49 6.47 -2.18 -5.91
N GLU A 50 5.56 -1.81 -6.79
CA GLU A 50 5.65 -0.54 -7.49
C GLU A 50 4.35 0.24 -7.30
N ALA A 51 4.46 1.55 -7.29
CA ALA A 51 3.33 2.43 -7.09
C ALA A 51 3.37 3.60 -8.06
N ASN A 52 2.20 3.92 -8.60
CA ASN A 52 1.97 5.14 -9.37
C ASN A 52 1.31 6.16 -8.44
N ILE A 53 1.78 7.40 -8.51
CA ILE A 53 1.33 8.45 -7.62
C ILE A 53 0.51 9.47 -8.39
N ASN A 54 -0.65 9.81 -7.86
CA ASN A 54 -1.54 10.84 -8.40
C ASN A 54 -1.94 11.83 -7.31
N CYS A 55 -2.12 13.08 -7.71
CA CYS A 55 -2.67 14.11 -6.84
C CYS A 55 -4.12 14.35 -7.20
N GLU A 56 -5.02 14.14 -6.26
CA GLU A 56 -6.46 14.37 -6.44
C GLU A 56 -7.07 14.99 -5.18
N ASN A 57 -7.85 16.05 -5.38
CA ASN A 57 -8.59 16.68 -4.28
C ASN A 57 -7.74 16.99 -3.05
N ASN A 58 -6.54 17.54 -3.27
CA ASN A 58 -5.57 17.87 -2.22
C ASN A 58 -5.02 16.65 -1.48
N LYS A 59 -5.17 15.48 -2.05
CA LYS A 59 -4.64 14.24 -1.49
C LYS A 59 -3.66 13.60 -2.45
N LEU A 60 -2.67 12.93 -1.88
CA LEU A 60 -1.74 12.12 -2.63
C LEU A 60 -2.28 10.69 -2.62
N ILE A 61 -2.47 10.12 -3.80
CA ILE A 61 -2.96 8.75 -3.94
C ILE A 61 -1.92 7.93 -4.65
N ALA A 62 -1.47 6.85 -4.01
CA ALA A 62 -0.55 5.89 -4.59
C ALA A 62 -1.28 4.57 -4.83
N ASN A 63 -1.27 4.11 -6.07
CA ASN A 63 -1.80 2.80 -6.41
C ASN A 63 -0.63 1.84 -6.52
N PHE A 64 -0.63 0.78 -5.74
CA PHE A 64 0.49 -0.15 -5.66
C PHE A 64 0.10 -1.57 -6.02
N ILE A 65 1.10 -2.33 -6.48
CA ILE A 65 0.99 -3.75 -6.75
C ILE A 65 2.34 -4.42 -6.48
N THR A 66 2.30 -5.59 -5.89
CA THR A 66 3.51 -6.37 -5.65
C THR A 66 3.96 -7.08 -6.92
N PHE A 67 5.27 -7.36 -7.01
CA PHE A 67 5.84 -8.15 -8.08
C PHE A 67 7.04 -8.96 -7.56
N PRO A 68 7.41 -10.07 -8.18
CA PRO A 68 6.86 -10.64 -9.42
C PRO A 68 5.47 -11.24 -9.28
N ASN A 69 4.99 -11.46 -8.07
CA ASN A 69 3.65 -12.00 -7.86
C ASN A 69 2.63 -10.86 -7.66
N ALA A 70 1.92 -10.52 -8.72
CA ALA A 70 0.92 -9.47 -8.70
C ALA A 70 -0.32 -9.83 -7.86
N ASP A 71 -0.54 -11.10 -7.61
CA ASP A 71 -1.67 -11.57 -6.83
C ASP A 71 -1.44 -11.54 -5.33
N LEU A 72 -0.20 -11.27 -4.89
CA LEU A 72 0.14 -11.28 -3.47
C LEU A 72 -0.56 -10.13 -2.74
N LEU A 73 -0.40 -8.91 -3.24
CA LEU A 73 -1.04 -7.74 -2.63
C LEU A 73 -1.12 -6.59 -3.64
N SER A 74 -2.27 -5.93 -3.67
CA SER A 74 -2.45 -4.70 -4.44
C SER A 74 -3.43 -3.79 -3.70
N GLY A 75 -3.35 -2.50 -3.98
CA GLY A 75 -4.25 -1.57 -3.32
C GLY A 75 -3.86 -0.13 -3.55
N ASN A 76 -4.24 0.71 -2.59
CA ASN A 76 -3.93 2.12 -2.65
C ASN A 76 -3.58 2.69 -1.28
N ILE A 77 -2.85 3.78 -1.32
CA ILE A 77 -2.46 4.56 -0.16
C ILE A 77 -2.94 5.98 -0.41
N VAL A 78 -3.67 6.53 0.55
CA VAL A 78 -4.17 7.91 0.47
C VAL A 78 -3.52 8.71 1.59
N ILE A 79 -2.90 9.82 1.23
CA ILE A 79 -2.24 10.72 2.19
C ILE A 79 -2.86 12.09 2.05
N ASP A 80 -3.37 12.65 3.15
CA ASP A 80 -3.98 13.97 3.15
C ASP A 80 -2.93 15.06 3.45
N ASN A 81 -3.38 16.32 3.47
CA ASN A 81 -2.50 17.47 3.69
C ASN A 81 -2.01 17.59 5.14
N GLU A 82 -2.54 16.81 6.06
CA GLU A 82 -2.08 16.73 7.44
C GLU A 82 -1.17 15.53 7.67
N LEU A 83 -0.80 14.86 6.59
CA LEU A 83 0.03 13.66 6.58
C LEU A 83 -0.61 12.44 7.27
N ASN A 84 -1.92 12.42 7.34
CA ASN A 84 -2.64 11.22 7.71
C ASN A 84 -2.69 10.27 6.53
N TYR A 85 -2.43 9.00 6.76
CA TYR A 85 -2.48 8.01 5.70
C TYR A 85 -3.52 6.94 5.99
N GLU A 86 -4.07 6.41 4.90
CA GLU A 86 -4.91 5.22 4.91
C GLU A 86 -4.39 4.27 3.85
N ILE A 87 -4.20 3.02 4.21
CA ILE A 87 -3.74 1.98 3.29
C ILE A 87 -4.83 0.95 3.16
N PHE A 88 -5.25 0.69 1.93
CA PHE A 88 -6.21 -0.34 1.60
C PHE A 88 -5.56 -1.33 0.65
N GLY A 89 -5.62 -2.61 0.99
CA GLY A 89 -5.03 -3.64 0.16
C GLY A 89 -5.86 -4.91 0.13
N SER A 90 -5.66 -5.69 -0.91
CA SER A 90 -6.29 -7.00 -1.06
C SER A 90 -5.31 -7.99 -1.67
N SER A 91 -5.49 -9.27 -1.35
CA SER A 91 -4.63 -10.33 -1.85
C SER A 91 -5.48 -11.35 -2.62
N ARG A 92 -5.28 -11.39 -3.94
CA ARG A 92 -5.95 -12.39 -4.78
C ARG A 92 -5.46 -13.80 -4.53
N MET A 93 -4.18 -13.93 -4.20
CA MET A 93 -3.60 -15.24 -3.89
C MET A 93 -4.29 -15.88 -2.69
N LEU A 94 -4.49 -15.10 -1.61
CA LEU A 94 -5.15 -15.59 -0.42
C LEU A 94 -6.65 -15.80 -0.64
N GLU A 95 -7.28 -14.97 -1.45
CA GLU A 95 -8.68 -15.14 -1.84
C GLU A 95 -8.89 -16.51 -2.51
N LYS A 96 -8.03 -16.89 -3.43
CA LYS A 96 -8.11 -18.19 -4.09
C LYS A 96 -7.90 -19.35 -3.14
N VAL A 97 -6.94 -19.24 -2.24
CA VAL A 97 -6.67 -20.28 -1.23
C VAL A 97 -7.87 -20.43 -0.28
N LEU A 98 -8.45 -19.33 0.15
CA LEU A 98 -9.60 -19.33 1.03
C LEU A 98 -10.85 -19.91 0.36
N GLU A 99 -11.09 -19.60 -0.90
CA GLU A 99 -12.19 -20.16 -1.67
C GLU A 99 -12.11 -21.68 -1.77
N GLN A 100 -10.90 -22.22 -1.90
CA GLN A 100 -10.67 -23.67 -1.97
C GLN A 100 -10.77 -24.36 -0.61
N SER A 101 -10.49 -23.63 0.46
CA SER A 101 -10.40 -24.19 1.81
C SER A 101 -11.68 -24.10 2.61
N LEU A 102 -12.59 -23.20 2.22
CA LEU A 102 -13.81 -22.93 2.98
C LEU A 102 -15.00 -23.63 2.38
N THR A 103 -15.83 -24.16 3.27
CA THR A 103 -17.13 -24.71 2.88
C THR A 103 -18.08 -23.55 2.53
N ALA A 104 -19.09 -23.87 1.73
CA ALA A 104 -20.07 -22.89 1.28
C ALA A 104 -20.72 -22.14 2.44
N GLY A 105 -20.84 -20.84 2.32
CA GLY A 105 -21.48 -19.98 3.29
C GLY A 105 -20.57 -19.14 4.16
N VAL A 106 -19.24 -19.32 4.05
CA VAL A 106 -18.28 -18.48 4.76
C VAL A 106 -17.64 -17.50 3.76
N ASN A 107 -17.95 -16.23 3.93
CA ASN A 107 -17.35 -15.16 3.14
C ASN A 107 -16.14 -14.62 3.90
N VAL A 108 -14.95 -14.85 3.36
CA VAL A 108 -13.72 -14.24 3.90
C VAL A 108 -13.17 -13.29 2.83
N ASN A 109 -13.03 -12.05 3.20
CA ASN A 109 -12.43 -11.03 2.32
C ASN A 109 -11.00 -10.78 2.79
N PRO A 110 -9.98 -11.26 2.06
CA PRO A 110 -8.58 -11.07 2.46
C PRO A 110 -8.10 -9.66 2.14
N SER A 111 -8.67 -8.69 2.81
CA SER A 111 -8.30 -7.29 2.68
C SER A 111 -7.53 -6.83 3.92
N ILE A 112 -6.68 -5.86 3.74
CA ILE A 112 -5.97 -5.19 4.83
C ILE A 112 -6.31 -3.70 4.82
N GLU A 113 -6.31 -3.11 6.01
CA GLU A 113 -6.55 -1.69 6.17
C GLU A 113 -5.68 -1.18 7.30
N PHE A 114 -4.90 -0.14 7.03
CA PHE A 114 -4.07 0.54 8.02
C PHE A 114 -4.32 2.02 7.97
N GLN A 115 -4.27 2.68 9.13
CA GLN A 115 -4.42 4.12 9.26
C GLN A 115 -3.37 4.66 10.22
N GLY A 116 -2.95 5.88 9.99
CA GLY A 116 -2.02 6.53 10.90
C GLY A 116 -1.60 7.89 10.40
N ASN A 117 -0.54 8.41 11.00
CA ASN A 117 0.07 9.66 10.60
C ASN A 117 1.54 9.43 10.30
N ILE A 118 2.03 10.05 9.23
CA ILE A 118 3.41 9.84 8.77
C ILE A 118 4.42 10.25 9.86
N HIS A 119 4.15 11.29 10.63
CA HIS A 119 5.04 11.69 11.72
C HIS A 119 5.26 10.58 12.74
N SER A 120 4.26 9.75 12.98
CA SER A 120 4.38 8.62 13.90
C SER A 120 5.27 7.52 13.36
N LEU A 121 5.36 7.38 12.03
CA LEU A 121 6.21 6.36 11.41
C LEU A 121 7.68 6.77 11.37
N LEU A 122 7.96 8.07 11.44
CA LEU A 122 9.32 8.60 11.35
C LEU A 122 10.05 8.66 12.71
N ARG A 123 9.40 8.28 13.77
CA ARG A 123 9.97 8.26 15.11
C ARG A 123 10.69 6.95 15.42
#